data_de804dc3db00a82a260cc0a5f2688969
#
_entry.id   de804dc3db00a82a260cc0a5f2688969
#
_cell.length_a   1.000
_cell.length_b   1.000
_cell.length_c   1.000
_cell.angle_alpha   90.00
_cell.angle_beta   90.00
_cell.angle_gamma   90.00
#
_symmetry.space_group_name_H-M   'P 1'
#
loop_
_entity.id
_entity.type
_entity.pdbx_description
1 polymer ?
#
loop_
_entity_poly.entity_id
_entity_poly.type
_entity_poly.pdbx_seq_one_letter_code
_entity_poly.pdbx_strand_id
1 'polypeptide(L)'
;YHDSSRDKAGPGISLRDLDNDGDVDLVQSFHCDVRQPLLPYSPGEYRQGVFCWKNQLAETGQLRFEKIIGNGLACEASLKYDRNKQLYEPVGKAPGLPYMFFADVDNDGLQDVLAIGPSDIGFAPRAEDIGGRFWKNKGHFQFEEATSAVGLEALDWSYRQWYRVFDIPIPPAAEKFRARSLTTQPGRKQNHPLDERFYFANANFGDFNNDGWLDLVVLDRHESPSRPVYSAALFLNRGDGTFELKPTTFSGLDSTGISSEIADLNNDGLLDIVFACDPDNSGGGLSGVAAERYQDKVHINTGAHGARINHWLHLTFTGLKDAELIGTRFELTADGRKQYRWIHSNHSYKSGGSLDAHFGLGKSTSVQITVTLLDGRSKTFERLVVDQTHNLALTSP
;
A
#
# COMPACT_ATOMS: atom_id res chain seq x y z
N TYR A 1 1.71 22.28 27.00
CA TYR A 1 2.78 22.08 26.03
C TYR A 1 2.82 20.57 25.74
N HIS A 2 2.12 20.14 24.69
CA HIS A 2 2.32 18.81 24.13
C HIS A 2 3.61 18.85 23.33
N ASP A 3 4.59 18.11 23.77
CA ASP A 3 5.81 17.87 23.02
C ASP A 3 5.46 16.98 21.83
N SER A 4 5.26 17.60 20.66
CA SER A 4 4.92 16.94 19.41
C SER A 4 6.00 15.94 18.92
N SER A 5 7.14 15.85 19.62
CA SER A 5 8.18 14.87 19.35
C SER A 5 7.86 13.47 19.90
N ARG A 6 6.82 13.35 20.73
CA ARG A 6 6.47 12.10 21.43
C ARG A 6 5.33 11.31 20.83
N ASP A 7 4.53 11.89 19.91
CA ASP A 7 3.33 11.28 19.36
C ASP A 7 3.54 10.72 17.94
N LYS A 8 4.75 10.31 17.59
CA LYS A 8 5.05 9.82 16.23
C LYS A 8 4.68 8.36 15.95
N ALA A 9 4.04 7.69 16.88
CA ALA A 9 3.57 6.32 16.69
C ALA A 9 2.04 6.31 16.52
N GLY A 10 1.55 6.87 15.42
CA GLY A 10 0.14 6.74 15.08
C GLY A 10 -0.13 5.33 14.55
N PRO A 11 -1.12 4.59 15.07
CA PRO A 11 -1.57 3.38 14.42
C PRO A 11 -2.22 3.71 13.09
N GLY A 12 -1.91 2.93 12.05
CA GLY A 12 -2.74 2.90 10.84
C GLY A 12 -4.05 2.19 11.19
N ILE A 13 -5.18 2.78 10.79
CA ILE A 13 -6.50 2.19 10.95
C ILE A 13 -7.15 2.10 9.59
N SER A 14 -7.69 0.94 9.26
CA SER A 14 -8.51 0.72 8.08
C SER A 14 -9.80 0.03 8.46
N LEU A 15 -10.88 0.47 7.84
CA LEU A 15 -12.21 -0.10 7.97
C LEU A 15 -12.55 -0.82 6.66
N ARG A 16 -12.81 -2.12 6.73
CA ARG A 16 -13.08 -2.99 5.57
C ARG A 16 -14.04 -4.10 5.96
N ASP A 17 -14.90 -4.48 5.05
CA ASP A 17 -15.62 -5.74 5.14
C ASP A 17 -14.69 -6.85 4.62
N LEU A 18 -14.02 -7.58 5.52
CA LEU A 18 -12.96 -8.53 5.19
C LEU A 18 -13.46 -9.96 4.96
N ASP A 19 -14.61 -10.29 5.47
CA ASP A 19 -15.23 -11.61 5.29
C ASP A 19 -16.51 -11.58 4.44
N ASN A 20 -16.86 -10.40 3.90
CA ASN A 20 -18.00 -10.14 3.03
C ASN A 20 -19.35 -10.47 3.70
N ASP A 21 -19.48 -10.23 5.01
CA ASP A 21 -20.73 -10.45 5.74
C ASP A 21 -21.66 -9.21 5.76
N GLY A 22 -21.20 -8.08 5.20
CA GLY A 22 -21.96 -6.85 5.03
C GLY A 22 -21.77 -5.85 6.17
N ASP A 23 -20.89 -6.12 7.11
CA ASP A 23 -20.49 -5.13 8.11
C ASP A 23 -18.99 -4.77 8.01
N VAL A 24 -18.60 -3.70 8.66
CA VAL A 24 -17.23 -3.16 8.53
C VAL A 24 -16.38 -3.60 9.70
N ASP A 25 -15.32 -4.32 9.38
CA ASP A 25 -14.30 -4.75 10.31
C ASP A 25 -13.23 -3.68 10.52
N LEU A 26 -12.41 -3.86 11.56
CA LEU A 26 -11.32 -2.98 11.89
C LEU A 26 -9.98 -3.70 11.70
N VAL A 27 -9.12 -3.10 10.88
CA VAL A 27 -7.70 -3.51 10.79
C VAL A 27 -6.83 -2.40 11.32
N GLN A 28 -5.92 -2.75 12.20
CA GLN A 28 -5.03 -1.80 12.84
C GLN A 28 -3.59 -2.24 12.68
N SER A 29 -2.73 -1.32 12.24
CA SER A 29 -1.28 -1.50 12.22
C SER A 29 -0.63 -0.62 13.28
N PHE A 30 0.49 -1.07 13.80
CA PHE A 30 1.25 -0.32 14.79
C PHE A 30 2.64 -0.02 14.26
N HIS A 31 3.02 1.23 14.40
CA HIS A 31 4.39 1.67 14.30
C HIS A 31 4.95 1.85 15.71
N CYS A 32 5.97 1.10 16.07
CA CYS A 32 6.60 1.23 17.37
C CYS A 32 7.89 2.05 17.29
N ASP A 33 7.92 3.20 17.95
CA ASP A 33 9.17 3.89 18.24
C ASP A 33 9.80 3.29 19.50
N VAL A 34 10.79 2.44 19.32
CA VAL A 34 11.53 1.77 20.41
C VAL A 34 12.32 2.71 21.32
N ARG A 35 12.33 4.02 21.04
CA ARG A 35 13.07 5.03 21.82
C ARG A 35 12.37 5.50 23.07
N GLN A 36 11.10 5.27 23.21
CA GLN A 36 10.38 5.78 24.36
C GLN A 36 10.33 4.73 25.48
N PRO A 37 10.71 5.08 26.71
CA PRO A 37 10.28 4.33 27.87
C PRO A 37 8.77 4.48 27.90
N LEU A 38 8.09 3.47 27.40
CA LEU A 38 6.65 3.43 27.33
C LEU A 38 6.09 3.62 28.73
N LEU A 39 5.08 4.47 28.84
CA LEU A 39 4.28 4.63 30.04
C LEU A 39 3.93 3.26 30.62
N PRO A 40 3.70 3.13 31.93
CA PRO A 40 3.62 1.87 32.64
C PRO A 40 2.35 1.11 32.28
N TYR A 41 2.36 0.54 31.07
CA TYR A 41 1.47 -0.55 30.72
C TYR A 41 2.13 -1.85 31.18
N SER A 42 1.32 -2.80 31.54
CA SER A 42 1.74 -4.06 32.19
C SER A 42 2.97 -4.66 31.50
N PRO A 43 4.00 -5.06 32.28
CA PRO A 43 5.21 -5.61 31.68
C PRO A 43 4.90 -6.89 30.96
N GLY A 44 5.10 -6.92 29.65
CA GLY A 44 5.11 -8.15 28.86
C GLY A 44 4.37 -8.18 27.55
N GLU A 45 3.58 -7.16 27.17
CA GLU A 45 2.72 -7.26 25.98
C GLU A 45 2.83 -6.05 25.03
N TYR A 46 3.99 -5.84 24.46
CA TYR A 46 4.08 -4.99 23.27
C TYR A 46 4.12 -5.89 22.05
N ARG A 47 3.09 -5.81 21.24
CA ARG A 47 3.00 -6.52 19.97
C ARG A 47 3.09 -5.50 18.86
N GLN A 48 4.07 -5.66 17.98
CA GLN A 48 4.12 -4.98 16.69
C GLN A 48 3.37 -5.84 15.70
N GLY A 49 2.70 -5.23 14.73
CA GLY A 49 2.09 -5.96 13.65
C GLY A 49 0.76 -5.39 13.20
N VAL A 50 0.09 -6.19 12.41
CA VAL A 50 -1.25 -5.91 11.91
C VAL A 50 -2.24 -6.76 12.71
N PHE A 51 -3.30 -6.14 13.18
CA PHE A 51 -4.33 -6.79 13.99
C PHE A 51 -5.70 -6.59 13.37
N CYS A 52 -6.54 -7.62 13.45
CA CYS A 52 -7.93 -7.55 13.04
C CYS A 52 -8.88 -7.64 14.21
N TRP A 53 -9.97 -6.91 14.09
CA TRP A 53 -11.15 -7.06 14.92
C TRP A 53 -12.35 -7.27 14.01
N LYS A 54 -13.01 -8.41 14.15
CA LYS A 54 -14.27 -8.68 13.50
C LYS A 54 -15.39 -7.88 14.15
N ASN A 55 -16.15 -7.15 13.36
CA ASN A 55 -17.42 -6.61 13.78
C ASN A 55 -18.42 -7.76 13.89
N GLN A 56 -19.30 -7.72 14.84
CA GLN A 56 -20.32 -8.75 15.06
C GLN A 56 -21.73 -8.22 14.83
N LEU A 57 -21.84 -7.11 14.10
CA LEU A 57 -23.14 -6.51 13.82
C LEU A 57 -23.99 -7.41 12.94
N ALA A 58 -23.40 -8.04 11.93
CA ALA A 58 -24.09 -8.94 11.02
C ALA A 58 -24.58 -10.20 11.75
N GLU A 59 -23.81 -10.80 12.66
CA GLU A 59 -24.17 -12.01 13.38
C GLU A 59 -25.12 -11.78 14.54
N THR A 60 -24.96 -10.66 15.25
CA THR A 60 -25.64 -10.46 16.54
C THR A 60 -26.64 -9.32 16.55
N GLY A 61 -26.63 -8.46 15.53
CA GLY A 61 -27.37 -7.20 15.51
C GLY A 61 -26.82 -6.12 16.46
N GLN A 62 -25.64 -6.35 17.06
CA GLN A 62 -25.01 -5.41 18.00
C GLN A 62 -23.62 -5.02 17.51
N LEU A 63 -23.35 -3.72 17.49
CA LEU A 63 -22.02 -3.20 17.19
C LEU A 63 -21.03 -3.61 18.28
N ARG A 64 -20.21 -4.59 18.01
CA ARG A 64 -19.19 -5.11 18.90
C ARG A 64 -18.02 -5.62 18.07
N PHE A 65 -16.80 -5.26 18.47
CA PHE A 65 -15.57 -5.74 17.84
C PHE A 65 -14.92 -6.84 18.67
N GLU A 66 -14.64 -7.96 18.05
CA GLU A 66 -13.91 -9.08 18.64
C GLU A 66 -12.53 -9.17 18.01
N LYS A 67 -11.48 -9.16 18.85
CA LYS A 67 -10.12 -9.30 18.35
C LYS A 67 -9.87 -10.72 17.86
N ILE A 68 -9.47 -10.85 16.61
CA ILE A 68 -9.09 -12.12 16.02
C ILE A 68 -7.62 -12.41 16.33
N ILE A 69 -7.35 -13.56 16.94
CA ILE A 69 -6.01 -14.01 17.33
C ILE A 69 -5.62 -15.21 16.48
N GLY A 70 -4.34 -15.28 16.06
CA GLY A 70 -3.83 -16.42 15.31
C GLY A 70 -4.33 -16.49 13.86
N ASN A 71 -4.69 -15.35 13.29
CA ASN A 71 -5.24 -15.24 11.94
C ASN A 71 -4.17 -15.16 10.82
N GLY A 72 -2.90 -15.23 11.15
CA GLY A 72 -1.79 -15.15 10.18
C GLY A 72 -1.29 -13.74 9.88
N LEU A 73 -2.08 -12.68 10.14
CA LEU A 73 -1.64 -11.28 9.94
C LEU A 73 -0.69 -10.79 11.02
N ALA A 74 -0.71 -11.37 12.19
CA ALA A 74 0.13 -10.94 13.29
C ALA A 74 1.59 -11.29 13.00
N CYS A 75 2.37 -10.31 12.63
CA CYS A 75 3.82 -10.39 12.76
C CYS A 75 4.12 -10.28 14.27
N GLU A 76 4.14 -11.40 14.97
CA GLU A 76 4.39 -11.42 16.40
C GLU A 76 5.86 -11.12 16.69
N ALA A 77 6.18 -9.86 16.97
CA ALA A 77 7.36 -9.53 17.75
C ALA A 77 6.91 -9.06 19.11
N SER A 78 7.51 -9.57 20.14
CA SER A 78 7.45 -9.01 21.46
C SER A 78 8.70 -8.18 21.73
N LEU A 79 8.55 -7.09 22.44
CA LEU A 79 9.70 -6.35 22.96
C LEU A 79 9.97 -6.83 24.39
N LYS A 80 11.19 -7.32 24.61
CA LYS A 80 11.64 -7.68 25.96
C LYS A 80 12.53 -6.56 26.49
N TYR A 81 12.18 -6.04 27.66
CA TYR A 81 13.02 -5.04 28.32
C TYR A 81 14.27 -5.69 28.90
N ASP A 82 15.43 -5.29 28.40
CA ASP A 82 16.72 -5.67 29.00
C ASP A 82 17.09 -4.63 30.05
N ARG A 83 17.02 -5.04 31.33
CA ARG A 83 17.33 -4.17 32.48
C ARG A 83 18.81 -3.74 32.52
N ASN A 84 19.71 -4.51 31.97
CA ASN A 84 21.14 -4.21 31.95
C ASN A 84 21.48 -3.13 30.91
N LYS A 85 20.77 -3.15 29.79
CA LYS A 85 20.97 -2.20 28.69
C LYS A 85 20.03 -0.99 28.79
N GLN A 86 19.05 -1.03 29.69
CA GLN A 86 17.97 -0.04 29.80
C GLN A 86 17.26 0.23 28.49
N LEU A 87 17.07 -0.79 27.68
CA LEU A 87 16.38 -0.68 26.40
C LEU A 87 15.51 -1.91 26.14
N TYR A 88 14.54 -1.74 25.23
CA TYR A 88 13.74 -2.84 24.75
C TYR A 88 14.45 -3.52 23.57
N GLU A 89 14.56 -4.82 23.61
CA GLU A 89 15.07 -5.63 22.52
C GLU A 89 13.94 -6.41 21.85
N PRO A 90 13.86 -6.40 20.53
CA PRO A 90 12.88 -7.20 19.82
C PRO A 90 13.16 -8.69 20.02
N VAL A 91 12.13 -9.43 20.39
CA VAL A 91 12.13 -10.89 20.44
C VAL A 91 11.23 -11.37 19.32
N GLY A 92 11.82 -11.83 18.22
CA GLY A 92 11.11 -12.23 17.00
C GLY A 92 11.32 -11.25 15.86
N LYS A 93 10.76 -11.56 14.72
CA LYS A 93 10.81 -10.76 13.50
C LYS A 93 9.45 -10.09 13.31
N ALA A 94 9.28 -8.84 13.75
CA ALA A 94 8.12 -8.07 13.35
C ALA A 94 8.58 -6.77 12.72
N PRO A 95 8.35 -6.60 11.44
CA PRO A 95 8.49 -5.31 10.81
C PRO A 95 7.42 -4.35 11.37
N GLY A 96 7.82 -3.13 11.69
CA GLY A 96 6.88 -2.05 11.88
C GLY A 96 6.32 -1.67 10.50
N LEU A 97 5.13 -2.10 10.17
CA LEU A 97 4.49 -1.86 8.87
C LEU A 97 3.27 -0.95 9.07
N PRO A 98 3.48 0.37 9.14
CA PRO A 98 2.41 1.30 9.51
C PRO A 98 1.38 1.53 8.41
N TYR A 99 1.71 1.25 7.16
CA TYR A 99 0.85 1.55 6.01
C TYR A 99 0.26 0.28 5.45
N MET A 100 -1.07 0.22 5.39
CA MET A 100 -1.82 -0.94 4.89
C MET A 100 -2.63 -0.56 3.66
N PHE A 101 -2.60 -1.44 2.68
CA PHE A 101 -3.32 -1.34 1.42
C PHE A 101 -4.07 -2.65 1.18
N PHE A 102 -5.24 -2.55 0.60
CA PHE A 102 -6.14 -3.69 0.42
C PHE A 102 -6.56 -3.79 -1.04
N ALA A 103 -6.50 -4.98 -1.58
CA ALA A 103 -6.96 -5.27 -2.94
C ALA A 103 -7.20 -6.77 -3.11
N ASP A 104 -8.12 -7.15 -3.96
CA ASP A 104 -8.27 -8.51 -4.43
C ASP A 104 -7.37 -8.69 -5.66
N VAL A 105 -6.20 -9.28 -5.46
CA VAL A 105 -5.19 -9.36 -6.52
C VAL A 105 -5.32 -10.61 -7.39
N ASP A 106 -6.05 -11.62 -6.94
CA ASP A 106 -6.28 -12.87 -7.66
C ASP A 106 -7.74 -13.09 -8.08
N ASN A 107 -8.57 -12.06 -7.90
CA ASN A 107 -9.99 -12.03 -8.27
C ASN A 107 -10.80 -13.18 -7.65
N ASP A 108 -10.49 -13.55 -6.40
CA ASP A 108 -11.22 -14.56 -5.64
C ASP A 108 -12.39 -13.98 -4.81
N GLY A 109 -12.55 -12.66 -4.80
CA GLY A 109 -13.60 -11.94 -4.09
C GLY A 109 -13.27 -11.58 -2.66
N LEU A 110 -12.03 -11.79 -2.21
CA LEU A 110 -11.54 -11.44 -0.89
C LEU A 110 -10.45 -10.36 -0.99
N GLN A 111 -10.46 -9.40 -0.08
CA GLN A 111 -9.43 -8.38 -0.06
C GLN A 111 -8.15 -8.91 0.61
N ASP A 112 -7.06 -8.96 -0.14
CA ASP A 112 -5.72 -9.23 0.37
C ASP A 112 -5.12 -8.02 1.06
N VAL A 113 -4.04 -8.21 1.81
CA VAL A 113 -3.41 -7.15 2.61
C VAL A 113 -1.95 -6.98 2.19
N LEU A 114 -1.60 -5.79 1.73
CA LEU A 114 -0.23 -5.33 1.61
C LEU A 114 0.07 -4.39 2.78
N ALA A 115 1.08 -4.69 3.57
CA ALA A 115 1.59 -3.77 4.58
C ALA A 115 3.03 -3.39 4.25
N ILE A 116 3.30 -2.09 4.19
CA ILE A 116 4.62 -1.53 3.91
C ILE A 116 4.94 -0.43 4.91
N GLY A 117 6.17 -0.03 4.94
CA GLY A 117 6.56 1.13 5.71
C GLY A 117 7.98 1.02 6.24
N PRO A 118 8.45 2.11 6.84
CA PRO A 118 9.76 2.13 7.42
C PRO A 118 9.79 1.31 8.70
N SER A 119 10.71 0.42 8.82
CA SER A 119 11.10 -0.13 10.11
C SER A 119 12.05 0.80 10.82
N ASP A 120 12.60 1.80 10.14
CA ASP A 120 13.60 2.69 10.69
C ASP A 120 13.15 4.14 10.72
N ILE A 121 12.63 4.53 11.85
CA ILE A 121 12.78 5.91 12.30
C ILE A 121 14.06 5.95 13.14
N GLY A 122 15.21 5.74 12.48
CA GLY A 122 16.54 6.01 13.01
C GLY A 122 17.04 5.10 14.13
N PHE A 123 16.42 3.97 14.44
CA PHE A 123 16.77 3.12 15.58
C PHE A 123 16.63 1.61 15.38
N ALA A 124 16.24 1.11 14.23
CA ALA A 124 16.25 -0.32 14.01
C ALA A 124 17.70 -0.82 14.05
N PRO A 125 18.05 -1.71 14.95
CA PRO A 125 19.41 -2.19 15.05
C PRO A 125 19.81 -3.10 13.88
N ARG A 126 18.89 -3.49 13.01
CA ARG A 126 19.18 -4.46 11.95
C ARG A 126 18.42 -4.15 10.68
N ALA A 127 19.15 -4.09 9.57
CA ALA A 127 18.61 -4.01 8.21
C ALA A 127 17.79 -5.25 7.79
N GLU A 128 17.61 -6.21 8.68
CA GLU A 128 17.00 -7.52 8.39
C GLU A 128 15.49 -7.54 8.56
N ASP A 129 14.91 -6.50 9.17
CA ASP A 129 13.54 -6.54 9.67
C ASP A 129 12.57 -5.63 8.91
N ILE A 130 12.95 -5.14 7.70
CA ILE A 130 12.20 -4.14 6.97
C ILE A 130 11.87 -4.61 5.57
N GLY A 131 10.67 -4.36 5.17
CA GLY A 131 10.18 -4.55 3.84
C GLY A 131 8.68 -4.61 3.84
N GLY A 132 8.12 -4.69 2.66
CA GLY A 132 6.71 -4.98 2.52
C GLY A 132 6.41 -6.43 2.90
N ARG A 133 5.20 -6.65 3.38
CA ARG A 133 4.62 -7.98 3.54
C ARG A 133 3.27 -8.01 2.87
N PHE A 134 3.04 -9.10 2.16
CA PHE A 134 1.79 -9.36 1.49
C PHE A 134 1.16 -10.63 2.06
N TRP A 135 -0.11 -10.55 2.39
CA TRP A 135 -0.90 -11.67 2.87
C TRP A 135 -2.10 -11.90 1.96
N LYS A 136 -2.28 -13.13 1.53
CA LYS A 136 -3.52 -13.57 0.90
C LYS A 136 -4.59 -13.79 1.95
N ASN A 137 -5.77 -13.24 1.69
CA ASN A 137 -6.96 -13.53 2.46
C ASN A 137 -7.51 -14.91 2.03
N LYS A 138 -7.69 -15.79 2.99
CA LYS A 138 -8.22 -17.15 2.76
C LYS A 138 -9.69 -17.29 3.18
N GLY A 139 -10.34 -16.15 3.46
CA GLY A 139 -11.67 -16.12 4.06
C GLY A 139 -11.65 -16.40 5.56
N HIS A 140 -12.79 -16.14 6.21
CA HIS A 140 -12.97 -16.40 7.65
C HIS A 140 -11.86 -15.80 8.53
N PHE A 141 -11.36 -14.62 8.18
CA PHE A 141 -10.26 -13.93 8.85
C PHE A 141 -8.96 -14.75 8.94
N GLN A 142 -8.71 -15.63 7.99
CA GLN A 142 -7.45 -16.36 7.89
C GLN A 142 -6.60 -15.76 6.78
N PHE A 143 -5.34 -15.48 7.07
CA PHE A 143 -4.39 -14.86 6.15
C PHE A 143 -3.12 -15.69 6.07
N GLU A 144 -2.58 -15.76 4.87
CA GLU A 144 -1.35 -16.48 4.57
C GLU A 144 -0.29 -15.50 4.05
N GLU A 145 0.87 -15.46 4.70
CA GLU A 145 2.00 -14.65 4.23
C GLU A 145 2.50 -15.21 2.89
N ALA A 146 2.48 -14.38 1.86
CA ALA A 146 2.71 -14.79 0.48
C ALA A 146 3.68 -13.87 -0.29
N THR A 147 4.40 -12.96 0.36
CA THR A 147 5.24 -11.94 -0.30
C THR A 147 6.13 -12.53 -1.40
N SER A 148 6.91 -13.55 -1.07
CA SER A 148 7.79 -14.18 -2.07
C SER A 148 7.02 -15.09 -3.04
N ALA A 149 5.95 -15.74 -2.57
CA ALA A 149 5.16 -16.62 -3.41
C ALA A 149 4.44 -15.88 -4.55
N VAL A 150 4.07 -14.61 -4.30
CA VAL A 150 3.44 -13.76 -5.32
C VAL A 150 4.43 -12.86 -6.08
N GLY A 151 5.75 -13.01 -5.88
CA GLY A 151 6.75 -12.24 -6.64
C GLY A 151 6.98 -10.82 -6.13
N LEU A 152 6.67 -10.54 -4.86
CA LEU A 152 6.88 -9.25 -4.22
C LEU A 152 8.15 -9.19 -3.34
N GLU A 153 9.06 -10.13 -3.46
CA GLU A 153 10.30 -10.15 -2.68
C GLU A 153 11.18 -8.90 -2.88
N ALA A 154 11.01 -8.20 -4.01
CA ALA A 154 11.72 -6.96 -4.28
C ALA A 154 11.37 -5.82 -3.30
N LEU A 155 10.26 -5.92 -2.58
CA LEU A 155 9.92 -4.99 -1.50
C LEU A 155 10.95 -5.02 -0.36
N ASP A 156 11.70 -6.11 -0.22
CA ASP A 156 12.75 -6.30 0.79
C ASP A 156 14.18 -6.03 0.25
N TRP A 157 14.32 -5.70 -1.02
CA TRP A 157 15.65 -5.54 -1.59
C TRP A 157 16.33 -4.25 -1.13
N SER A 158 17.65 -4.32 -0.98
CA SER A 158 18.49 -3.14 -0.88
C SER A 158 18.66 -2.47 -2.25
N TYR A 159 19.03 -1.19 -2.25
CA TYR A 159 19.38 -0.50 -3.50
C TYR A 159 20.45 -1.25 -4.30
N ARG A 160 21.43 -1.85 -3.63
CA ARG A 160 22.49 -2.65 -4.28
C ARG A 160 21.92 -3.86 -5.02
N GLN A 161 20.95 -4.56 -4.41
CA GLN A 161 20.30 -5.70 -5.06
C GLN A 161 19.52 -5.26 -6.28
N TRP A 162 18.76 -4.17 -6.15
CA TRP A 162 18.02 -3.58 -7.25
C TRP A 162 18.90 -3.24 -8.44
N TYR A 163 19.99 -2.45 -8.23
CA TYR A 163 20.93 -2.08 -9.27
C TYR A 163 21.53 -3.30 -9.96
N ARG A 164 21.91 -4.31 -9.18
CA ARG A 164 22.53 -5.52 -9.72
C ARG A 164 21.56 -6.36 -10.54
N VAL A 165 20.31 -6.53 -10.09
CA VAL A 165 19.33 -7.37 -10.77
C VAL A 165 18.92 -6.77 -12.11
N PHE A 166 18.83 -5.45 -12.18
CA PHE A 166 18.39 -4.77 -13.40
C PHE A 166 19.53 -4.17 -14.24
N ASP A 167 20.78 -4.49 -13.90
CA ASP A 167 21.97 -3.97 -14.59
C ASP A 167 21.96 -2.43 -14.77
N ILE A 168 21.50 -1.74 -13.73
CA ILE A 168 21.42 -0.28 -13.72
C ILE A 168 22.74 0.29 -13.22
N PRO A 169 23.35 1.27 -13.91
CA PRO A 169 24.58 1.91 -13.44
C PRO A 169 24.42 2.55 -12.05
N ILE A 170 25.31 2.22 -11.14
CA ILE A 170 25.33 2.84 -9.81
C ILE A 170 25.77 4.30 -9.95
N PRO A 171 25.04 5.27 -9.37
CA PRO A 171 25.45 6.67 -9.42
C PRO A 171 26.82 6.89 -8.79
N PRO A 172 27.71 7.69 -9.41
CA PRO A 172 29.08 7.93 -8.92
C PRO A 172 29.12 8.48 -7.49
N ALA A 173 28.10 9.21 -7.07
CA ALA A 173 27.99 9.72 -5.69
C ALA A 173 27.82 8.59 -4.67
N ALA A 174 27.04 7.55 -5.02
CA ALA A 174 26.86 6.38 -4.18
C ALA A 174 28.10 5.50 -4.13
N GLU A 175 28.86 5.37 -5.24
CA GLU A 175 30.11 4.62 -5.27
C GLU A 175 31.21 5.26 -4.40
N LYS A 176 31.24 6.59 -4.34
CA LYS A 176 32.24 7.35 -3.58
C LYS A 176 31.90 7.55 -2.11
N PHE A 177 30.83 6.93 -1.64
CA PHE A 177 30.41 7.07 -0.25
C PHE A 177 31.49 6.58 0.71
N ARG A 178 31.81 7.42 1.70
CA ARG A 178 32.69 7.07 2.82
C ARG A 178 31.88 7.12 4.11
N ALA A 179 31.75 5.98 4.77
CA ALA A 179 31.06 5.89 6.04
C ALA A 179 31.63 6.89 7.07
N ARG A 180 30.77 7.74 7.62
CA ARG A 180 31.10 8.64 8.71
C ARG A 180 30.65 8.00 10.03
N SER A 181 31.39 8.30 11.11
CA SER A 181 30.94 7.93 12.45
C SER A 181 29.68 8.72 12.80
N LEU A 182 28.66 8.05 13.30
CA LEU A 182 27.44 8.74 13.74
C LEU A 182 27.73 9.52 15.03
N THR A 183 27.58 10.82 14.99
CA THR A 183 27.79 11.71 16.15
C THR A 183 26.82 11.44 17.30
N THR A 184 25.64 10.92 16.99
CA THR A 184 24.58 10.59 17.95
C THR A 184 24.71 9.20 18.59
N GLN A 185 25.57 8.34 18.06
CA GLN A 185 25.81 6.98 18.56
C GLN A 185 27.31 6.65 18.43
N PRO A 186 28.12 6.98 19.46
CA PRO A 186 29.55 6.67 19.44
C PRO A 186 29.82 5.19 19.22
N GLY A 187 30.69 4.88 18.25
CA GLY A 187 31.04 3.50 17.87
C GLY A 187 30.20 2.88 16.75
N ARG A 188 29.12 3.51 16.29
CA ARG A 188 28.33 3.05 15.16
C ARG A 188 28.76 3.77 13.88
N LYS A 189 28.95 3.01 12.82
CA LYS A 189 29.21 3.56 11.49
C LYS A 189 27.90 3.67 10.71
N GLN A 190 27.80 4.71 9.91
CA GLN A 190 26.72 4.85 8.95
C GLN A 190 26.78 3.68 7.94
N ASN A 191 25.65 3.04 7.66
CA ASN A 191 25.58 2.02 6.62
C ASN A 191 25.89 2.63 5.26
N HIS A 192 26.37 1.81 4.33
CA HIS A 192 26.53 2.25 2.96
C HIS A 192 25.13 2.49 2.36
N PRO A 193 24.86 3.63 1.68
CA PRO A 193 23.54 3.94 1.14
C PRO A 193 22.97 2.85 0.23
N LEU A 194 23.84 2.16 -0.53
CA LEU A 194 23.40 1.07 -1.39
C LEU A 194 22.97 -0.21 -0.63
N ASP A 195 23.37 -0.35 0.62
CA ASP A 195 22.98 -1.49 1.45
C ASP A 195 21.72 -1.19 2.27
N GLU A 196 21.20 0.03 2.15
CA GLU A 196 19.91 0.40 2.71
C GLU A 196 18.78 -0.11 1.80
N ARG A 197 17.65 -0.42 2.39
CA ARG A 197 16.45 -0.86 1.69
C ARG A 197 15.61 0.32 1.24
N PHE A 198 14.73 0.07 0.29
CA PHE A 198 13.70 1.03 -0.08
C PHE A 198 12.80 1.32 1.12
N TYR A 199 12.43 2.58 1.22
CA TYR A 199 11.51 3.07 2.22
C TYR A 199 10.14 3.28 1.57
N PHE A 200 9.47 2.22 1.23
CA PHE A 200 8.15 2.33 0.63
C PHE A 200 7.17 2.92 1.66
N ALA A 201 6.64 4.09 1.34
CA ALA A 201 5.70 4.81 2.21
C ALA A 201 4.29 4.82 1.64
N ASN A 202 4.14 4.44 0.37
CA ASN A 202 2.86 4.47 -0.29
C ASN A 202 2.74 3.41 -1.37
N ALA A 203 1.51 2.96 -1.61
CA ALA A 203 1.16 2.02 -2.66
C ALA A 203 -0.21 2.33 -3.24
N ASN A 204 -0.39 1.99 -4.52
CA ASN A 204 -1.69 1.98 -5.18
C ASN A 204 -1.84 0.68 -5.96
N PHE A 205 -3.01 0.06 -5.82
CA PHE A 205 -3.44 -1.02 -6.69
C PHE A 205 -4.34 -0.45 -7.80
N GLY A 206 -4.02 -0.74 -9.07
CA GLY A 206 -4.77 -0.31 -10.22
C GLY A 206 -4.45 -1.18 -11.43
N ASP A 207 -5.37 -1.31 -12.36
CA ASP A 207 -5.16 -2.05 -13.60
C ASP A 207 -4.57 -1.10 -14.66
N PHE A 208 -3.24 -0.96 -14.64
CA PHE A 208 -2.54 0.02 -15.49
C PHE A 208 -2.40 -0.42 -16.94
N ASN A 209 -2.62 -1.70 -17.24
CA ASN A 209 -2.55 -2.24 -18.58
C ASN A 209 -3.91 -2.69 -19.12
N ASN A 210 -4.99 -2.47 -18.37
CA ASN A 210 -6.38 -2.81 -18.72
C ASN A 210 -6.61 -4.31 -19.03
N ASP A 211 -5.85 -5.21 -18.39
CA ASP A 211 -5.97 -6.66 -18.65
C ASP A 211 -6.96 -7.39 -17.72
N GLY A 212 -7.52 -6.69 -16.76
CA GLY A 212 -8.50 -7.20 -15.79
C GLY A 212 -7.89 -7.64 -14.46
N TRP A 213 -6.59 -7.39 -14.24
CA TRP A 213 -5.88 -7.74 -13.01
C TRP A 213 -5.29 -6.50 -12.36
N LEU A 214 -5.34 -6.43 -11.06
CA LEU A 214 -4.76 -5.31 -10.35
C LEU A 214 -3.24 -5.42 -10.30
N ASP A 215 -2.58 -4.41 -10.84
CA ASP A 215 -1.16 -4.15 -10.72
C ASP A 215 -0.87 -3.37 -9.42
N LEU A 216 0.40 -3.27 -9.06
CA LEU A 216 0.84 -2.56 -7.86
C LEU A 216 1.92 -1.53 -8.20
N VAL A 217 1.70 -0.28 -7.82
CA VAL A 217 2.74 0.76 -7.76
C VAL A 217 3.09 1.03 -6.31
N VAL A 218 4.37 1.03 -5.98
CA VAL A 218 4.89 1.42 -4.67
C VAL A 218 5.83 2.61 -4.80
N LEU A 219 5.80 3.51 -3.82
CA LEU A 219 6.63 4.72 -3.81
C LEU A 219 7.63 4.68 -2.66
N ASP A 220 8.89 4.94 -2.99
CA ASP A 220 9.96 5.14 -2.02
C ASP A 220 9.97 6.58 -1.54
N ARG A 221 9.96 6.78 -0.23
CA ARG A 221 10.03 8.08 0.42
C ARG A 221 11.46 8.60 0.63
N HIS A 222 12.46 7.89 0.24
CA HIS A 222 13.82 8.16 0.70
C HIS A 222 14.45 9.41 0.10
N GLU A 223 14.86 10.31 0.98
CA GLU A 223 15.31 11.69 0.72
C GLU A 223 16.82 11.86 0.88
N SER A 224 17.67 11.05 0.28
CA SER A 224 19.11 11.27 0.39
C SER A 224 19.76 11.58 -0.95
N PRO A 225 20.55 12.66 -1.06
CA PRO A 225 21.30 12.98 -2.29
C PRO A 225 22.31 11.90 -2.70
N SER A 226 22.65 11.00 -1.77
CA SER A 226 23.56 9.88 -2.00
C SER A 226 22.85 8.59 -2.39
N ARG A 227 21.52 8.61 -2.47
CA ARG A 227 20.72 7.46 -2.85
C ARG A 227 20.32 7.50 -4.31
N PRO A 228 20.09 6.33 -4.90
CA PRO A 228 19.65 6.24 -6.26
C PRO A 228 18.25 6.84 -6.46
N VAL A 229 18.06 7.35 -7.65
CA VAL A 229 16.95 8.19 -8.08
C VAL A 229 15.77 7.35 -8.61
N TYR A 230 15.38 6.28 -7.93
CA TYR A 230 14.18 5.54 -8.28
C TYR A 230 13.21 5.61 -7.11
N SER A 231 12.16 6.40 -7.26
CA SER A 231 11.18 6.63 -6.19
C SER A 231 9.91 5.81 -6.33
N ALA A 232 9.72 5.10 -7.45
CA ALA A 232 8.56 4.27 -7.64
C ALA A 232 8.91 2.96 -8.36
N ALA A 233 8.17 1.91 -8.07
CA ALA A 233 8.25 0.62 -8.73
C ALA A 233 6.87 0.15 -9.17
N LEU A 234 6.77 -0.32 -10.41
CA LEU A 234 5.59 -0.97 -10.93
C LEU A 234 5.79 -2.49 -10.90
N PHE A 235 4.84 -3.19 -10.32
CA PHE A 235 4.70 -4.62 -10.36
C PHE A 235 3.45 -4.96 -11.16
N LEU A 236 3.61 -5.54 -12.36
CA LEU A 236 2.49 -5.99 -13.17
C LEU A 236 2.02 -7.37 -12.71
N ASN A 237 0.72 -7.53 -12.56
CA ASN A 237 0.09 -8.82 -12.30
C ASN A 237 0.19 -9.71 -13.55
N ARG A 238 0.56 -10.96 -13.39
CA ARG A 238 0.68 -11.93 -14.50
C ARG A 238 -0.64 -12.57 -14.92
N GLY A 239 -1.73 -12.18 -14.29
CA GLY A 239 -3.05 -12.75 -14.56
C GLY A 239 -3.40 -13.96 -13.69
N ASP A 240 -2.69 -14.13 -12.58
CA ASP A 240 -2.87 -15.23 -11.63
C ASP A 240 -2.65 -14.81 -10.17
N GLY A 241 -2.62 -13.50 -9.91
CA GLY A 241 -2.32 -12.95 -8.59
C GLY A 241 -0.84 -12.96 -8.22
N THR A 242 0.06 -13.27 -9.18
CA THR A 242 1.51 -13.09 -9.01
C THR A 242 2.02 -11.89 -9.78
N PHE A 243 3.13 -11.32 -9.34
CA PHE A 243 3.62 -10.04 -9.86
C PHE A 243 4.98 -10.17 -10.56
N GLU A 244 5.18 -9.30 -11.53
CA GLU A 244 6.46 -9.09 -12.20
C GLU A 244 6.89 -7.63 -12.05
N LEU A 245 8.06 -7.41 -11.46
CA LEU A 245 8.63 -6.09 -11.32
C LEU A 245 9.07 -5.52 -12.67
N LYS A 246 8.64 -4.27 -12.95
CA LYS A 246 8.99 -3.49 -14.15
C LYS A 246 9.84 -2.27 -13.76
N PRO A 247 11.16 -2.37 -13.75
CA PRO A 247 12.04 -1.40 -13.08
C PRO A 247 12.16 -0.04 -13.78
N THR A 248 11.84 0.06 -15.07
CA THR A 248 12.08 1.26 -15.89
C THR A 248 10.83 1.90 -16.44
N THR A 249 9.68 1.61 -15.83
CA THR A 249 8.38 2.01 -16.37
C THR A 249 8.13 3.52 -16.26
N PHE A 250 8.66 4.15 -15.22
CA PHE A 250 8.47 5.58 -14.99
C PHE A 250 9.67 6.38 -15.45
N SER A 251 9.48 7.31 -16.38
CA SER A 251 10.52 8.28 -16.77
C SER A 251 10.54 9.47 -15.82
N GLY A 252 11.75 9.95 -15.47
CA GLY A 252 11.90 11.15 -14.63
C GLY A 252 11.64 10.93 -13.14
N LEU A 253 12.00 9.76 -12.64
CA LEU A 253 11.76 9.29 -11.28
C LEU A 253 12.74 9.84 -10.24
N ASP A 254 13.14 11.04 -10.34
CA ASP A 254 13.98 11.70 -9.36
C ASP A 254 13.19 12.44 -8.26
N SER A 255 11.91 12.15 -8.14
CA SER A 255 11.05 12.67 -7.07
C SER A 255 10.71 11.61 -6.05
N THR A 256 10.75 12.00 -4.79
CA THR A 256 10.25 11.20 -3.68
C THR A 256 8.79 11.55 -3.46
N GLY A 257 7.92 10.54 -3.42
CA GLY A 257 6.50 10.73 -3.12
C GLY A 257 6.13 10.15 -1.76
N ILE A 258 5.36 10.89 -0.98
CA ILE A 258 4.79 10.39 0.27
C ILE A 258 3.34 9.97 0.12
N SER A 259 2.69 10.49 -0.91
CA SER A 259 1.31 10.21 -1.23
C SER A 259 1.15 10.06 -2.73
N SER A 260 0.21 9.25 -3.16
CA SER A 260 -0.14 9.11 -4.57
C SER A 260 -1.61 8.82 -4.73
N GLU A 261 -2.13 9.13 -5.91
CA GLU A 261 -3.48 8.80 -6.32
C GLU A 261 -3.47 8.39 -7.79
N ILE A 262 -4.38 7.51 -8.15
CA ILE A 262 -4.56 7.01 -9.51
C ILE A 262 -5.92 7.42 -10.05
N ALA A 263 -5.96 7.91 -11.27
CA ALA A 263 -7.19 8.26 -11.99
C ALA A 263 -6.89 8.34 -13.48
N ASP A 264 -7.91 8.18 -14.31
CA ASP A 264 -7.83 8.55 -15.74
C ASP A 264 -7.98 10.07 -15.87
N LEU A 265 -6.86 10.79 -15.90
CA LEU A 265 -6.85 12.26 -15.86
C LEU A 265 -7.15 12.93 -17.20
N ASN A 266 -6.91 12.21 -18.30
CA ASN A 266 -7.07 12.73 -19.64
C ASN A 266 -8.25 12.11 -20.39
N ASN A 267 -8.99 11.20 -19.74
CA ASN A 267 -10.13 10.45 -20.26
C ASN A 267 -9.78 9.59 -21.49
N ASP A 268 -8.58 8.99 -21.49
CA ASP A 268 -8.16 8.05 -22.53
C ASP A 268 -8.37 6.57 -22.15
N GLY A 269 -8.94 6.32 -20.98
CA GLY A 269 -9.24 5.00 -20.46
C GLY A 269 -8.07 4.30 -19.78
N LEU A 270 -6.96 5.00 -19.59
CA LEU A 270 -5.78 4.48 -18.91
C LEU A 270 -5.63 5.16 -17.54
N LEU A 271 -5.31 4.39 -16.52
CA LEU A 271 -5.02 4.96 -15.22
C LEU A 271 -3.68 5.68 -15.23
N ASP A 272 -3.72 6.96 -14.91
CA ASP A 272 -2.57 7.83 -14.66
C ASP A 272 -2.25 7.84 -13.17
N ILE A 273 -1.11 8.42 -12.78
CA ILE A 273 -0.74 8.52 -11.38
C ILE A 273 -0.21 9.91 -11.03
N VAL A 274 -0.67 10.46 -9.92
CA VAL A 274 -0.17 11.70 -9.32
C VAL A 274 0.66 11.34 -8.09
N PHE A 275 1.86 11.89 -8.01
CA PHE A 275 2.73 11.80 -6.84
C PHE A 275 2.76 13.15 -6.13
N ALA A 276 2.44 13.15 -4.84
CA ALA A 276 2.60 14.31 -3.98
C ALA A 276 3.87 14.18 -3.14
N CYS A 277 4.68 15.20 -3.16
CA CYS A 277 5.94 15.29 -2.43
C CYS A 277 5.76 16.07 -1.11
N ASP A 278 6.56 15.74 -0.10
CA ASP A 278 6.60 16.48 1.16
C ASP A 278 7.98 17.16 1.31
N PRO A 279 8.10 18.42 0.93
CA PRO A 279 9.38 19.14 1.02
C PRO A 279 9.84 19.40 2.46
N ASP A 280 8.92 19.37 3.44
CA ASP A 280 9.24 19.72 4.84
C ASP A 280 9.89 18.56 5.62
N ASN A 281 9.84 17.35 5.09
CA ASN A 281 10.37 16.16 5.77
C ASN A 281 11.86 15.90 5.47
N SER A 282 12.49 16.78 4.73
CA SER A 282 13.89 16.67 4.27
C SER A 282 14.95 16.89 5.35
N GLY A 283 14.57 17.05 6.62
CA GLY A 283 15.51 17.09 7.77
C GLY A 283 16.60 18.16 7.76
N GLY A 284 16.60 19.06 6.79
CA GLY A 284 17.57 20.15 6.71
C GLY A 284 17.30 20.97 5.45
N GLY A 285 16.90 22.19 5.64
CA GLY A 285 16.56 23.20 4.64
C GLY A 285 17.24 23.01 3.28
N LEU A 286 16.46 22.56 2.33
CA LEU A 286 16.95 22.34 0.97
C LEU A 286 17.22 23.69 0.31
N SER A 287 18.48 24.03 0.16
CA SER A 287 18.92 25.16 -0.65
C SER A 287 19.48 24.64 -1.98
N GLY A 288 18.93 25.07 -3.08
CA GLY A 288 19.50 24.82 -4.41
C GLY A 288 18.91 23.63 -5.16
N VAL A 289 19.72 22.86 -5.83
CA VAL A 289 19.38 21.77 -6.79
C VAL A 289 18.42 20.69 -6.24
N ALA A 290 18.23 20.64 -4.94
CA ALA A 290 17.34 19.69 -4.31
C ALA A 290 15.84 20.06 -4.45
N ALA A 291 15.50 21.34 -4.57
CA ALA A 291 14.10 21.78 -4.61
C ALA A 291 13.34 21.25 -5.84
N GLU A 292 14.00 21.03 -6.95
CA GLU A 292 13.39 20.48 -8.16
C GLU A 292 12.98 19.00 -8.02
N ARG A 293 13.56 18.27 -7.05
CA ARG A 293 13.26 16.86 -6.79
C ARG A 293 12.00 16.66 -5.96
N TYR A 294 11.53 17.71 -5.30
CA TYR A 294 10.39 17.66 -4.39
C TYR A 294 9.15 18.35 -4.97
N GLN A 295 8.98 18.24 -6.26
CA GLN A 295 7.78 18.72 -6.92
C GLN A 295 6.77 17.60 -7.07
N ASP A 296 5.51 17.92 -6.88
CA ASP A 296 4.42 17.04 -7.25
C ASP A 296 4.52 16.69 -8.73
N LYS A 297 4.27 15.44 -9.07
CA LYS A 297 4.40 14.95 -10.45
C LYS A 297 3.14 14.23 -10.89
N VAL A 298 2.79 14.48 -12.13
CA VAL A 298 1.75 13.75 -12.84
C VAL A 298 2.43 12.88 -13.89
N HIS A 299 2.20 11.59 -13.82
CA HIS A 299 2.66 10.62 -14.81
C HIS A 299 1.47 10.14 -15.62
N ILE A 300 1.46 10.50 -16.90
CA ILE A 300 0.44 10.06 -17.85
C ILE A 300 0.83 8.69 -18.40
N ASN A 301 -0.09 7.75 -18.32
CA ASN A 301 0.08 6.42 -18.85
C ASN A 301 0.15 6.46 -20.39
N THR A 302 1.25 5.99 -20.94
CA THR A 302 1.46 6.00 -22.39
C THR A 302 0.87 4.80 -23.12
N GLY A 303 0.21 3.90 -22.37
CA GLY A 303 -0.39 2.69 -22.90
C GLY A 303 0.61 1.57 -23.19
N ALA A 304 1.68 1.50 -22.40
CA ALA A 304 2.62 0.39 -22.43
C ALA A 304 1.97 -0.94 -22.01
N HIS A 305 2.68 -2.04 -22.20
CA HIS A 305 2.26 -3.39 -21.76
C HIS A 305 0.90 -3.85 -22.28
N GLY A 306 0.47 -3.35 -23.44
CA GLY A 306 -0.78 -3.76 -24.07
C GLY A 306 -2.01 -2.95 -23.67
N ALA A 307 -1.88 -1.95 -22.83
CA ALA A 307 -3.01 -1.18 -22.32
C ALA A 307 -3.89 -0.58 -23.43
N ARG A 308 -3.29 0.00 -24.49
CA ARG A 308 -4.04 0.65 -25.58
C ARG A 308 -4.87 -0.30 -26.46
N ILE A 309 -4.65 -1.58 -26.39
CA ILE A 309 -5.40 -2.57 -27.17
C ILE A 309 -6.38 -3.38 -26.34
N ASN A 310 -6.41 -3.13 -25.05
CA ASN A 310 -7.36 -3.69 -24.10
C ASN A 310 -8.54 -2.74 -23.90
N HIS A 311 -9.72 -3.31 -23.70
CA HIS A 311 -10.93 -2.57 -23.37
C HIS A 311 -10.94 -2.18 -21.90
N TRP A 312 -11.76 -1.19 -21.56
CA TRP A 312 -11.92 -0.67 -20.22
C TRP A 312 -13.36 -0.25 -19.92
N LEU A 313 -13.65 -0.02 -18.68
CA LEU A 313 -14.90 0.51 -18.18
C LEU A 313 -14.63 1.42 -16.99
N HIS A 314 -15.17 2.63 -17.02
CA HIS A 314 -15.14 3.54 -15.90
C HIS A 314 -16.56 3.80 -15.39
N LEU A 315 -16.76 3.78 -14.07
CA LEU A 315 -18.06 3.91 -13.44
C LEU A 315 -18.08 5.08 -12.48
N THR A 316 -19.05 5.96 -12.66
CA THR A 316 -19.43 6.98 -11.70
C THR A 316 -20.84 6.72 -11.21
N PHE A 317 -21.24 7.33 -10.09
CA PHE A 317 -22.49 6.96 -9.41
C PHE A 317 -23.33 8.20 -9.12
N THR A 318 -24.66 8.05 -9.18
CA THR A 318 -25.64 9.05 -8.81
C THR A 318 -26.77 8.46 -7.99
N GLY A 319 -27.52 9.30 -7.28
CA GLY A 319 -28.69 8.89 -6.49
C GLY A 319 -28.39 8.51 -5.04
N LEU A 320 -27.11 8.49 -4.64
CA LEU A 320 -26.64 8.26 -3.27
C LEU A 320 -25.74 9.40 -2.83
N LYS A 321 -25.53 9.54 -1.54
CA LYS A 321 -24.51 10.41 -0.96
C LYS A 321 -23.16 9.68 -0.98
N ASP A 322 -22.06 10.41 -1.03
CA ASP A 322 -20.71 9.87 -1.01
C ASP A 322 -20.46 8.87 0.15
N ALA A 323 -21.00 9.19 1.33
CA ALA A 323 -20.88 8.32 2.50
C ALA A 323 -21.59 6.96 2.34
N GLU A 324 -22.62 6.87 1.49
CA GLU A 324 -23.35 5.63 1.20
C GLU A 324 -22.62 4.77 0.16
N LEU A 325 -21.68 5.36 -0.59
CA LEU A 325 -20.85 4.65 -1.56
C LEU A 325 -19.64 3.96 -0.90
N ILE A 326 -19.17 4.45 0.26
CA ILE A 326 -18.03 3.85 0.95
C ILE A 326 -18.39 2.44 1.43
N GLY A 327 -17.52 1.47 1.10
CA GLY A 327 -17.76 0.05 1.35
C GLY A 327 -18.52 -0.67 0.24
N THR A 328 -18.94 0.04 -0.81
CA THR A 328 -19.58 -0.59 -1.98
C THR A 328 -18.66 -1.60 -2.62
N ARG A 329 -19.17 -2.81 -2.86
CA ARG A 329 -18.50 -3.89 -3.57
C ARG A 329 -19.03 -4.01 -4.98
N PHE A 330 -18.13 -4.17 -5.91
CA PHE A 330 -18.41 -4.46 -7.31
C PHE A 330 -18.01 -5.89 -7.64
N GLU A 331 -18.90 -6.60 -8.30
CA GLU A 331 -18.63 -7.87 -8.96
C GLU A 331 -18.87 -7.68 -10.45
N LEU A 332 -17.80 -7.59 -11.23
CA LEU A 332 -17.85 -7.48 -12.67
C LEU A 332 -17.60 -8.86 -13.29
N THR A 333 -18.41 -9.22 -14.29
CA THR A 333 -18.21 -10.41 -15.11
C THR A 333 -17.99 -9.99 -16.56
N ALA A 334 -16.87 -10.38 -17.14
CA ALA A 334 -16.52 -10.15 -18.53
C ALA A 334 -16.01 -11.45 -19.16
N ASP A 335 -16.72 -11.97 -20.16
CA ASP A 335 -16.44 -13.26 -20.82
C ASP A 335 -16.19 -14.43 -19.84
N GLY A 336 -16.98 -14.49 -18.76
CA GLY A 336 -16.90 -15.54 -17.73
C GLY A 336 -15.81 -15.34 -16.67
N ARG A 337 -14.95 -14.34 -16.81
CA ARG A 337 -14.02 -13.93 -15.75
C ARG A 337 -14.72 -12.97 -14.81
N LYS A 338 -14.45 -13.11 -13.52
CA LYS A 338 -14.90 -12.19 -12.48
C LYS A 338 -13.76 -11.27 -12.07
N GLN A 339 -14.14 -10.06 -11.69
CA GLN A 339 -13.26 -9.07 -11.04
C GLN A 339 -14.03 -8.46 -9.88
N TYR A 340 -13.33 -8.15 -8.81
CA TYR A 340 -13.91 -7.54 -7.62
C TYR A 340 -13.17 -6.25 -7.29
N ARG A 341 -13.92 -5.19 -6.95
CA ARG A 341 -13.40 -3.90 -6.51
C ARG A 341 -14.27 -3.38 -5.37
N TRP A 342 -13.72 -2.46 -4.60
CA TRP A 342 -14.43 -1.79 -3.51
C TRP A 342 -14.16 -0.30 -3.55
N ILE A 343 -15.17 0.51 -3.21
CA ILE A 343 -14.97 1.92 -2.94
C ILE A 343 -14.51 2.08 -1.49
N HIS A 344 -13.42 2.77 -1.32
CA HIS A 344 -12.85 3.10 -0.02
C HIS A 344 -12.61 4.60 0.11
N SER A 345 -12.69 5.13 1.32
CA SER A 345 -12.43 6.55 1.60
C SER A 345 -10.94 6.91 1.61
N ASN A 346 -10.05 5.90 1.73
CA ASN A 346 -8.62 6.09 1.65
C ASN A 346 -8.00 4.99 0.78
N HIS A 347 -7.24 5.40 -0.21
CA HIS A 347 -6.56 4.52 -1.15
C HIS A 347 -5.06 4.46 -0.89
N SER A 348 -4.48 5.49 -0.26
CA SER A 348 -3.07 5.57 0.01
C SER A 348 -2.77 6.40 1.27
N TYR A 349 -1.49 6.48 1.66
CA TYR A 349 -1.08 7.25 2.83
C TYR A 349 -1.36 8.74 2.63
N LYS A 350 -2.13 9.34 3.55
CA LYS A 350 -2.54 10.76 3.53
C LYS A 350 -3.29 11.20 2.27
N SER A 351 -3.90 10.28 1.54
CA SER A 351 -4.75 10.64 0.41
C SER A 351 -6.10 9.94 0.47
N GLY A 352 -7.11 10.58 -0.12
CA GLY A 352 -8.41 9.99 -0.36
C GLY A 352 -8.61 9.88 -1.86
N GLY A 353 -9.10 8.73 -2.32
CA GLY A 353 -9.39 8.49 -3.72
C GLY A 353 -10.75 8.99 -4.16
N SER A 354 -10.96 9.02 -5.46
CA SER A 354 -12.27 9.24 -6.04
C SER A 354 -13.22 8.09 -5.67
N LEU A 355 -14.52 8.41 -5.64
CA LEU A 355 -15.57 7.43 -5.36
C LEU A 355 -16.13 6.86 -6.67
N ASP A 356 -15.24 6.48 -7.56
CA ASP A 356 -15.51 5.84 -8.84
C ASP A 356 -14.84 4.47 -8.91
N ALA A 357 -15.06 3.75 -10.01
CA ALA A 357 -14.43 2.45 -10.20
C ALA A 357 -13.95 2.29 -11.65
N HIS A 358 -12.71 1.88 -11.81
CA HIS A 358 -12.10 1.57 -13.10
C HIS A 358 -11.85 0.05 -13.21
N PHE A 359 -12.13 -0.50 -14.39
CA PHE A 359 -11.93 -1.90 -14.72
C PHE A 359 -11.27 -2.03 -16.08
N GLY A 360 -10.13 -2.67 -16.16
CA GLY A 360 -9.64 -3.20 -17.41
C GLY A 360 -10.38 -4.49 -17.77
N LEU A 361 -10.58 -4.71 -19.04
CA LEU A 361 -11.42 -5.80 -19.56
C LEU A 361 -10.68 -6.75 -20.47
N GLY A 362 -9.40 -6.47 -20.76
CA GLY A 362 -8.64 -7.20 -21.75
C GLY A 362 -9.32 -7.10 -23.12
N LYS A 363 -9.70 -8.22 -23.69
CA LYS A 363 -10.39 -8.29 -24.99
C LYS A 363 -11.90 -8.44 -24.88
N SER A 364 -12.44 -8.43 -23.67
CA SER A 364 -13.88 -8.65 -23.47
C SER A 364 -14.68 -7.43 -23.89
N THR A 365 -15.76 -7.66 -24.61
CA THR A 365 -16.69 -6.63 -25.10
C THR A 365 -18.09 -6.75 -24.49
N SER A 366 -18.34 -7.77 -23.67
CA SER A 366 -19.60 -8.01 -23.00
C SER A 366 -19.37 -7.98 -21.49
N VAL A 367 -20.01 -7.05 -20.82
CA VAL A 367 -19.80 -6.76 -19.41
C VAL A 367 -21.12 -6.74 -18.67
N GLN A 368 -21.15 -7.45 -17.55
CA GLN A 368 -22.19 -7.37 -16.53
C GLN A 368 -21.52 -6.93 -15.22
N ILE A 369 -22.15 -6.05 -14.46
CA ILE A 369 -21.65 -5.65 -13.16
C ILE A 369 -22.79 -5.66 -12.12
N THR A 370 -22.51 -6.24 -10.98
CA THR A 370 -23.37 -6.16 -9.79
C THR A 370 -22.70 -5.23 -8.78
N VAL A 371 -23.43 -4.22 -8.37
CA VAL A 371 -23.03 -3.24 -7.36
C VAL A 371 -23.77 -3.57 -6.08
N THR A 372 -23.06 -3.86 -5.02
CA THR A 372 -23.61 -4.18 -3.70
C THR A 372 -23.13 -3.13 -2.69
N LEU A 373 -24.08 -2.43 -2.10
CA LEU A 373 -23.83 -1.45 -1.05
C LEU A 373 -23.54 -2.17 0.28
N LEU A 374 -22.89 -1.48 1.20
CA LEU A 374 -22.55 -2.02 2.52
C LEU A 374 -23.78 -2.49 3.31
N ASP A 375 -24.95 -1.85 3.10
CA ASP A 375 -26.21 -2.26 3.74
C ASP A 375 -26.92 -3.45 3.07
N GLY A 376 -26.26 -4.12 2.12
CA GLY A 376 -26.75 -5.30 1.41
C GLY A 376 -27.66 -5.01 0.21
N ARG A 377 -28.06 -3.75 -0.03
CA ARG A 377 -28.76 -3.40 -1.27
C ARG A 377 -27.88 -3.68 -2.48
N SER A 378 -28.41 -4.31 -3.50
CA SER A 378 -27.65 -4.60 -4.71
C SER A 378 -28.42 -4.29 -5.98
N LYS A 379 -27.69 -3.97 -7.04
CA LYS A 379 -28.22 -3.72 -8.37
C LYS A 379 -27.28 -4.26 -9.44
N THR A 380 -27.85 -4.97 -10.41
CA THR A 380 -27.10 -5.49 -11.55
C THR A 380 -27.37 -4.66 -12.79
N PHE A 381 -26.31 -4.34 -13.50
CA PHE A 381 -26.32 -3.67 -14.80
C PHE A 381 -25.74 -4.62 -15.83
N GLU A 382 -26.49 -4.83 -16.90
CA GLU A 382 -26.14 -5.78 -17.93
C GLU A 382 -25.75 -5.06 -19.23
N ARG A 383 -24.84 -5.70 -20.00
CA ARG A 383 -24.46 -5.24 -21.34
C ARG A 383 -23.96 -3.81 -21.39
N LEU A 384 -23.13 -3.45 -20.40
CA LEU A 384 -22.46 -2.18 -20.44
C LEU A 384 -21.51 -2.12 -21.66
N VAL A 385 -21.56 -1.03 -22.37
CA VAL A 385 -20.69 -0.80 -23.54
C VAL A 385 -19.29 -0.47 -23.02
N VAL A 386 -18.27 -1.11 -23.58
CA VAL A 386 -16.88 -0.91 -23.20
C VAL A 386 -16.31 0.42 -23.74
N ASP A 387 -15.12 0.79 -23.28
CA ASP A 387 -14.36 1.99 -23.70
C ASP A 387 -15.10 3.31 -23.48
N GLN A 388 -15.82 3.38 -22.36
CA GLN A 388 -16.49 4.60 -21.95
C GLN A 388 -16.79 4.65 -20.45
N THR A 389 -17.11 5.84 -19.98
CA THR A 389 -17.60 6.10 -18.62
C THR A 389 -19.12 5.94 -18.56
N HIS A 390 -19.61 5.17 -17.62
CA HIS A 390 -21.03 5.04 -17.31
C HIS A 390 -21.36 5.71 -15.97
N ASN A 391 -22.39 6.53 -15.99
CA ASN A 391 -22.96 7.08 -14.75
C ASN A 391 -24.13 6.20 -14.31
N LEU A 392 -23.90 5.40 -13.27
CA LEU A 392 -24.87 4.44 -12.78
C LEU A 392 -25.77 5.06 -11.70
N ALA A 393 -27.07 5.03 -11.91
CA ALA A 393 -28.04 5.49 -10.91
C ALA A 393 -28.27 4.37 -9.85
N LEU A 394 -27.81 4.63 -8.63
CA LEU A 394 -28.02 3.79 -7.46
C LEU A 394 -29.07 4.44 -6.55
N THR A 395 -30.29 4.58 -7.08
CA THR A 395 -31.41 5.16 -6.28
C THR A 395 -31.78 4.22 -5.14
N SER A 396 -32.07 4.82 -3.97
CA SER A 396 -32.84 4.11 -2.93
C SER A 396 -34.14 3.57 -3.51
N PRO A 397 -34.56 2.35 -3.16
CA PRO A 397 -35.84 1.80 -3.60
C PRO A 397 -37.01 2.64 -3.12
#